data_fca211f460af212100bfb1d83b193454
#
_entry.id   fca211f460af212100bfb1d83b193454
#
_cell.length_a   1.000
_cell.length_b   1.000
_cell.length_c   1.000
_cell.angle_alpha   90.00
_cell.angle_beta   90.00
_cell.angle_gamma   90.00
#
_symmetry.space_group_name_H-M   'P 1'
#
loop_
_entity.id
_entity.type
_entity.pdbx_description
1 polymer ?
#
loop_
_entity_poly.entity_id
_entity_poly.type
_entity_poly.pdbx_seq_one_letter_code
_entity_poly.pdbx_strand_id
1 'polypeptide(L)'
;MAIKRYKPTTPGRRGMTVTDYSGLSKVAPEKSLLEPVKKHSGRNNTGRITVRHQGGGNRRKYRVIDFKREKLDMPATVLTLEYDPNRSAHIALVQYEDGEKRYILAPVGLKVGDTVVSGPNADIKPGNALPLANIPVGTVIHNVELYPGKGAQLARAAGNMAQLMAKEGKYGMIRLPSGELRNVQLNCMATIGQVGNIDHENVNIGKAGRTRHMGIRPTVRGSVMNPCDHPHGGGEGRAPIGRPGPVTPWGKPALGCLLYTSDTAD
;
A
#
# COMPACT_ATOMS: atom_id res chain seq x y z
N MET A 1 -2.72 7.08 -15.16
CA MET A 1 -4.21 6.94 -15.33
C MET A 1 -4.85 8.26 -14.96
N ALA A 2 -5.91 8.65 -15.63
CA ALA A 2 -6.58 9.93 -15.35
C ALA A 2 -7.52 9.80 -14.15
N ILE A 3 -7.72 10.90 -13.43
CA ILE A 3 -8.73 11.02 -12.37
C ILE A 3 -10.03 11.50 -13.01
N LYS A 4 -11.11 10.76 -12.79
CA LYS A 4 -12.46 11.14 -13.22
C LYS A 4 -13.14 11.95 -12.13
N ARG A 5 -13.64 13.14 -12.49
CA ARG A 5 -14.44 14.00 -11.60
C ARG A 5 -15.93 13.74 -11.80
N TYR A 6 -16.70 13.83 -10.71
CA TYR A 6 -18.15 13.78 -10.77
C TYR A 6 -18.76 15.17 -10.99
N LYS A 7 -19.94 15.21 -11.63
CA LYS A 7 -20.74 16.44 -11.72
C LYS A 7 -21.19 16.85 -10.30
N PRO A 8 -21.19 18.14 -9.95
CA PRO A 8 -21.53 18.64 -8.60
C PRO A 8 -23.04 18.67 -8.35
N THR A 9 -23.70 17.52 -8.46
CA THR A 9 -25.17 17.39 -8.28
C THR A 9 -25.61 17.42 -6.82
N THR A 10 -24.71 17.11 -5.88
CA THR A 10 -24.97 17.11 -4.43
C THR A 10 -23.71 17.59 -3.69
N PRO A 11 -23.83 18.07 -2.42
CA PRO A 11 -22.65 18.48 -1.64
C PRO A 11 -21.55 17.39 -1.57
N GLY A 12 -21.95 16.12 -1.39
CA GLY A 12 -20.98 15.01 -1.34
C GLY A 12 -20.33 14.70 -2.68
N ARG A 13 -20.96 15.05 -3.81
CA ARG A 13 -20.37 14.82 -5.15
C ARG A 13 -19.56 15.99 -5.68
N ARG A 14 -19.69 17.17 -5.10
CA ARG A 14 -19.02 18.41 -5.56
C ARG A 14 -17.49 18.24 -5.68
N GLY A 15 -16.86 17.66 -4.71
CA GLY A 15 -15.40 17.44 -4.72
C GLY A 15 -15.01 15.98 -4.96
N MET A 16 -15.96 15.08 -5.24
CA MET A 16 -15.68 13.66 -5.34
C MET A 16 -14.99 13.30 -6.65
N THR A 17 -13.93 12.52 -6.53
CA THR A 17 -13.19 11.97 -7.66
C THR A 17 -13.07 10.45 -7.55
N VAL A 18 -12.67 9.81 -8.62
CA VAL A 18 -12.40 8.38 -8.70
C VAL A 18 -11.30 8.12 -9.73
N THR A 19 -10.53 7.07 -9.53
CA THR A 19 -9.58 6.60 -10.54
C THR A 19 -10.32 6.16 -11.80
N ASP A 20 -9.83 6.51 -12.96
CA ASP A 20 -10.35 5.99 -14.21
C ASP A 20 -9.84 4.57 -14.44
N TYR A 21 -10.77 3.64 -14.55
CA TYR A 21 -10.48 2.21 -14.78
C TYR A 21 -10.58 1.82 -16.26
N SER A 22 -10.67 2.78 -17.18
CA SER A 22 -10.80 2.50 -18.62
C SER A 22 -9.62 1.71 -19.20
N GLY A 23 -8.42 1.89 -18.63
CA GLY A 23 -7.22 1.16 -19.02
C GLY A 23 -7.08 -0.23 -18.42
N LEU A 24 -8.03 -0.69 -17.59
CA LEU A 24 -8.00 -2.03 -17.00
C LEU A 24 -8.87 -3.00 -17.80
N SER A 25 -8.46 -4.26 -17.78
CA SER A 25 -9.21 -5.35 -18.40
C SER A 25 -10.51 -5.62 -17.66
N LYS A 26 -11.63 -5.68 -18.38
CA LYS A 26 -12.96 -5.96 -17.82
C LYS A 26 -13.21 -7.47 -17.74
N VAL A 27 -12.42 -8.16 -16.93
CA VAL A 27 -12.48 -9.61 -16.76
C VAL A 27 -12.75 -9.98 -15.31
N ALA A 28 -13.29 -11.18 -15.10
CA ALA A 28 -13.42 -11.74 -13.76
C ALA A 28 -12.03 -12.21 -13.28
N PRO A 29 -11.72 -12.08 -11.98
CA PRO A 29 -10.44 -12.52 -11.45
C PRO A 29 -10.29 -14.04 -11.53
N GLU A 30 -9.05 -14.53 -11.70
CA GLU A 30 -8.72 -15.95 -11.76
C GLU A 30 -9.12 -16.66 -10.46
N LYS A 31 -9.99 -17.66 -10.58
CA LYS A 31 -10.63 -18.32 -9.42
C LYS A 31 -9.64 -19.09 -8.55
N SER A 32 -8.63 -19.72 -9.15
CA SER A 32 -7.59 -20.48 -8.47
C SER A 32 -6.71 -19.62 -7.55
N LEU A 33 -6.61 -18.31 -7.83
CA LEU A 33 -5.81 -17.35 -7.08
C LEU A 33 -6.63 -16.50 -6.10
N LEU A 34 -7.86 -16.93 -5.77
CA LEU A 34 -8.74 -16.21 -4.85
C LEU A 34 -8.89 -16.94 -3.52
N GLU A 35 -8.60 -16.22 -2.45
CA GLU A 35 -8.80 -16.70 -1.08
C GLU A 35 -9.87 -15.90 -0.33
N PRO A 36 -10.60 -16.53 0.62
CA PRO A 36 -11.53 -15.82 1.47
C PRO A 36 -10.81 -14.91 2.47
N VAL A 37 -11.29 -13.68 2.63
CA VAL A 37 -10.79 -12.74 3.64
C VAL A 37 -11.65 -12.79 4.89
N LYS A 38 -11.08 -13.25 6.00
CA LYS A 38 -11.71 -13.15 7.32
C LYS A 38 -11.61 -11.72 7.84
N LYS A 39 -12.75 -11.13 8.23
CA LYS A 39 -12.80 -9.77 8.79
C LYS A 39 -12.70 -9.85 10.32
N HIS A 40 -11.64 -9.30 10.87
CA HIS A 40 -11.43 -9.23 12.32
C HIS A 40 -11.99 -7.96 12.97
N SER A 41 -12.35 -6.94 12.16
CA SER A 41 -12.91 -5.66 12.62
C SER A 41 -12.08 -5.00 13.72
N GLY A 42 -10.77 -5.09 13.63
CA GLY A 42 -9.82 -4.50 14.59
C GLY A 42 -9.73 -5.23 15.94
N ARG A 43 -10.26 -6.48 16.05
CA ARG A 43 -10.18 -7.29 17.25
C ARG A 43 -8.98 -8.24 17.20
N ASN A 44 -8.38 -8.48 18.37
CA ASN A 44 -7.33 -9.46 18.57
C ASN A 44 -7.91 -10.88 18.77
N ASN A 45 -7.06 -11.85 19.09
CA ASN A 45 -7.45 -13.24 19.37
C ASN A 45 -8.39 -13.40 20.60
N THR A 46 -8.35 -12.45 21.56
CA THR A 46 -9.24 -12.43 22.74
C THR A 46 -10.55 -11.67 22.49
N GLY A 47 -10.81 -11.20 21.28
CA GLY A 47 -12.01 -10.45 20.91
C GLY A 47 -12.00 -8.97 21.31
N ARG A 48 -10.94 -8.48 21.93
CA ARG A 48 -10.80 -7.06 22.33
C ARG A 48 -10.41 -6.20 21.14
N ILE A 49 -10.94 -4.97 21.08
CA ILE A 49 -10.58 -3.99 20.04
C ILE A 49 -9.19 -3.46 20.35
N THR A 50 -8.22 -3.80 19.50
CA THR A 50 -6.84 -3.29 19.53
C THR A 50 -6.60 -2.21 18.49
N VAL A 51 -7.33 -2.24 17.36
CA VAL A 51 -7.32 -1.21 16.32
C VAL A 51 -8.73 -0.65 16.17
N ARG A 52 -8.94 0.60 16.58
CA ARG A 52 -10.24 1.28 16.53
C ARG A 52 -10.64 1.62 15.09
N HIS A 53 -11.92 1.93 14.91
CA HIS A 53 -12.51 2.43 13.65
C HIS A 53 -12.40 1.45 12.48
N GLN A 54 -12.35 0.16 12.75
CA GLN A 54 -12.35 -0.91 11.76
C GLN A 54 -13.69 -1.65 11.76
N GLY A 55 -14.14 -2.11 10.59
CA GLY A 55 -15.30 -2.99 10.48
C GLY A 55 -16.29 -2.60 9.38
N GLY A 56 -17.19 -3.52 9.08
CA GLY A 56 -18.12 -3.38 7.96
C GLY A 56 -17.39 -3.48 6.60
N GLY A 57 -17.79 -2.60 5.67
CA GLY A 57 -17.22 -2.56 4.33
C GLY A 57 -17.73 -3.66 3.39
N ASN A 58 -17.43 -3.51 2.11
CA ASN A 58 -17.82 -4.45 1.07
C ASN A 58 -17.18 -5.82 1.28
N ARG A 59 -17.87 -6.88 0.82
CA ARG A 59 -17.26 -8.21 0.72
C ARG A 59 -16.19 -8.18 -0.37
N ARG A 60 -15.02 -8.79 -0.07
CA ARG A 60 -13.90 -8.91 -1.01
C ARG A 60 -13.20 -10.24 -0.80
N LYS A 61 -12.58 -10.75 -1.87
CA LYS A 61 -11.70 -11.90 -1.82
C LYS A 61 -10.26 -11.41 -1.96
N TYR A 62 -9.34 -12.06 -1.29
CA TYR A 62 -7.91 -11.81 -1.44
C TYR A 62 -7.42 -12.39 -2.76
N ARG A 63 -6.57 -11.66 -3.46
CA ARG A 63 -5.85 -12.15 -4.61
C ARG A 63 -4.43 -12.51 -4.17
N VAL A 64 -4.07 -13.77 -4.37
CA VAL A 64 -2.72 -14.25 -4.06
C VAL A 64 -1.75 -13.61 -5.04
N ILE A 65 -0.83 -12.81 -4.52
CA ILE A 65 0.19 -12.13 -5.33
C ILE A 65 1.52 -12.85 -5.16
N ASP A 66 2.20 -13.07 -6.25
CA ASP A 66 3.57 -13.59 -6.24
C ASP A 66 4.56 -12.49 -5.85
N PHE A 67 4.84 -12.40 -4.56
CA PHE A 67 5.85 -11.49 -4.01
C PHE A 67 7.27 -12.08 -4.03
N LYS A 68 7.41 -13.38 -4.28
CA LYS A 68 8.70 -14.06 -4.25
C LYS A 68 9.36 -14.13 -5.62
N ARG A 69 8.54 -14.26 -6.67
CA ARG A 69 9.01 -14.38 -8.06
C ARG A 69 10.01 -15.53 -8.22
N GLU A 70 9.64 -16.70 -7.68
CA GLU A 70 10.52 -17.90 -7.59
C GLU A 70 10.83 -18.56 -8.92
N LYS A 71 10.02 -18.34 -9.97
CA LYS A 71 10.27 -18.89 -11.32
C LYS A 71 11.33 -18.06 -12.02
N LEU A 72 12.59 -18.46 -11.84
CA LEU A 72 13.74 -17.77 -12.41
C LEU A 72 13.91 -18.16 -13.90
N ASP A 73 14.35 -17.16 -14.69
CA ASP A 73 14.69 -17.26 -16.12
C ASP A 73 13.56 -17.84 -17.02
N MET A 74 12.32 -17.85 -16.51
CA MET A 74 11.13 -18.28 -17.24
C MET A 74 10.31 -17.04 -17.63
N PRO A 75 10.08 -16.82 -18.94
CA PRO A 75 9.26 -15.69 -19.39
C PRO A 75 7.79 -15.93 -19.04
N ALA A 76 7.12 -14.85 -18.66
CA ALA A 76 5.68 -14.82 -18.41
C ALA A 76 5.03 -13.69 -19.20
N THR A 77 3.94 -14.01 -19.89
CA THR A 77 3.19 -13.03 -20.69
C THR A 77 2.08 -12.39 -19.85
N VAL A 78 1.94 -11.09 -19.92
CA VAL A 78 0.87 -10.34 -19.24
C VAL A 78 -0.45 -10.56 -19.99
N LEU A 79 -1.40 -11.26 -19.36
CA LEU A 79 -2.72 -11.53 -19.92
C LEU A 79 -3.70 -10.38 -19.68
N THR A 80 -3.75 -9.87 -18.45
CA THR A 80 -4.72 -8.84 -18.04
C THR A 80 -4.12 -7.89 -17.03
N LEU A 81 -4.65 -6.65 -17.01
CA LEU A 81 -4.42 -5.68 -15.94
C LEU A 81 -5.72 -5.53 -15.15
N GLU A 82 -5.69 -5.75 -13.84
CA GLU A 82 -6.89 -5.85 -13.03
C GLU A 82 -6.88 -4.91 -11.81
N TYR A 83 -8.09 -4.55 -11.36
CA TYR A 83 -8.31 -3.87 -10.10
C TYR A 83 -8.30 -4.87 -8.94
N ASP A 84 -7.57 -4.59 -7.86
CA ASP A 84 -7.62 -5.35 -6.62
C ASP A 84 -8.22 -4.51 -5.49
N PRO A 85 -9.35 -4.94 -4.86
CA PRO A 85 -9.96 -4.21 -3.75
C PRO A 85 -9.15 -4.29 -2.44
N ASN A 86 -8.09 -5.08 -2.37
CA ASN A 86 -7.30 -5.28 -1.15
C ASN A 86 -6.06 -4.36 -1.08
N ARG A 87 -5.71 -3.71 -2.19
CA ARG A 87 -4.55 -2.83 -2.28
C ARG A 87 -4.82 -1.61 -3.13
N SER A 88 -3.99 -0.60 -2.99
CA SER A 88 -4.08 0.62 -3.80
C SER A 88 -3.50 0.42 -5.21
N ALA A 89 -2.49 -0.43 -5.36
CA ALA A 89 -1.88 -0.77 -6.63
C ALA A 89 -2.79 -1.66 -7.49
N HIS A 90 -2.70 -1.51 -8.82
CA HIS A 90 -3.28 -2.48 -9.75
C HIS A 90 -2.39 -3.71 -9.85
N ILE A 91 -2.97 -4.82 -10.30
CA ILE A 91 -2.30 -6.11 -10.46
C ILE A 91 -2.35 -6.54 -11.92
N ALA A 92 -1.38 -7.34 -12.31
CA ALA A 92 -1.32 -7.98 -13.62
C ALA A 92 -1.41 -9.49 -13.44
N LEU A 93 -2.28 -10.13 -14.21
CA LEU A 93 -2.28 -11.59 -14.34
C LEU A 93 -1.25 -11.96 -15.41
N VAL A 94 -0.27 -12.74 -15.03
CA VAL A 94 0.77 -13.24 -15.92
C VAL A 94 0.64 -14.75 -16.07
N GLN A 95 0.95 -15.26 -17.25
CA GLN A 95 1.01 -16.68 -17.55
C GLN A 95 2.43 -17.04 -17.98
N TYR A 96 3.00 -18.01 -17.29
CA TYR A 96 4.29 -18.58 -17.61
C TYR A 96 4.18 -19.58 -18.77
N GLU A 97 5.29 -19.95 -19.38
CA GLU A 97 5.33 -20.93 -20.49
C GLU A 97 4.81 -22.30 -20.11
N ASP A 98 4.92 -22.69 -18.84
CA ASP A 98 4.35 -23.94 -18.29
C ASP A 98 2.82 -23.90 -18.09
N GLY A 99 2.17 -22.78 -18.44
CA GLY A 99 0.73 -22.58 -18.30
C GLY A 99 0.28 -22.11 -16.91
N GLU A 100 1.18 -22.04 -15.91
CA GLU A 100 0.83 -21.54 -14.58
C GLU A 100 0.55 -20.04 -14.63
N LYS A 101 -0.52 -19.62 -13.96
CA LYS A 101 -0.90 -18.22 -13.84
C LYS A 101 -0.56 -17.68 -12.45
N ARG A 102 -0.04 -16.47 -12.38
CA ARG A 102 0.21 -15.74 -11.12
C ARG A 102 -0.18 -14.28 -11.24
N TYR A 103 -0.56 -13.68 -10.12
CA TYR A 103 -0.69 -12.23 -10.04
C TYR A 103 0.61 -11.58 -9.61
N ILE A 104 0.96 -10.46 -10.25
CA ILE A 104 2.06 -9.58 -9.86
C ILE A 104 1.54 -8.15 -9.68
N LEU A 105 2.32 -7.28 -9.02
CA LEU A 105 2.02 -5.85 -9.02
C LEU A 105 2.27 -5.29 -10.42
N ALA A 106 1.36 -4.46 -10.91
CA ALA A 106 1.50 -3.81 -12.20
C ALA A 106 2.34 -2.52 -12.07
N PRO A 107 3.55 -2.46 -12.62
CA PRO A 107 4.33 -1.23 -12.70
C PRO A 107 3.76 -0.26 -13.73
N VAL A 108 4.23 0.98 -13.66
CA VAL A 108 3.93 2.01 -14.68
C VAL A 108 4.45 1.56 -16.02
N GLY A 109 3.62 1.69 -17.04
CA GLY A 109 4.00 1.40 -18.43
C GLY A 109 3.78 -0.06 -18.86
N LEU A 110 3.49 -0.98 -17.94
CA LEU A 110 3.19 -2.38 -18.29
C LEU A 110 1.87 -2.46 -19.07
N LYS A 111 1.86 -3.22 -20.17
CA LYS A 111 0.70 -3.43 -21.04
C LYS A 111 0.37 -4.91 -21.15
N VAL A 112 -0.85 -5.19 -21.57
CA VAL A 112 -1.28 -6.54 -21.95
C VAL A 112 -0.48 -7.00 -23.17
N GLY A 113 0.06 -8.21 -23.13
CA GLY A 113 0.94 -8.78 -24.14
C GLY A 113 2.44 -8.58 -23.87
N ASP A 114 2.82 -7.73 -22.91
CA ASP A 114 4.23 -7.60 -22.53
C ASP A 114 4.73 -8.88 -21.88
N THR A 115 6.03 -9.14 -22.04
CA THR A 115 6.70 -10.27 -21.37
C THR A 115 7.51 -9.77 -20.18
N VAL A 116 7.39 -10.46 -19.07
CA VAL A 116 8.14 -10.20 -17.83
C VAL A 116 8.94 -11.43 -17.42
N VAL A 117 10.17 -11.21 -16.99
CA VAL A 117 11.10 -12.26 -16.56
C VAL A 117 11.60 -11.97 -15.15
N SER A 118 11.89 -13.03 -14.41
CA SER A 118 12.49 -12.96 -13.09
C SER A 118 13.80 -13.73 -13.11
N GLY A 119 14.90 -13.15 -12.67
CA GLY A 119 16.18 -13.86 -12.62
C GLY A 119 17.38 -12.95 -12.71
N PRO A 120 18.58 -13.47 -12.49
CA PRO A 120 19.81 -12.69 -12.52
C PRO A 120 20.15 -12.15 -13.91
N ASN A 121 19.68 -12.82 -14.97
CA ASN A 121 19.97 -12.48 -16.37
C ASN A 121 18.85 -11.68 -17.04
N ALA A 122 17.79 -11.32 -16.28
CA ALA A 122 16.67 -10.58 -16.84
C ALA A 122 17.08 -9.16 -17.27
N ASP A 123 16.51 -8.68 -18.37
CA ASP A 123 16.70 -7.30 -18.86
C ASP A 123 16.19 -6.27 -17.83
N ILE A 124 16.78 -5.07 -17.84
CA ILE A 124 16.35 -3.95 -17.00
C ILE A 124 15.12 -3.26 -17.64
N LYS A 125 13.99 -3.97 -17.62
CA LYS A 125 12.69 -3.50 -18.11
C LYS A 125 11.66 -3.42 -16.98
N PRO A 126 10.71 -2.47 -17.02
CA PRO A 126 9.65 -2.40 -16.00
C PRO A 126 8.88 -3.73 -15.87
N GLY A 127 8.77 -4.24 -14.64
CA GLY A 127 8.10 -5.53 -14.35
C GLY A 127 9.04 -6.72 -14.20
N ASN A 128 10.27 -6.64 -14.69
CA ASN A 128 11.28 -7.67 -14.48
C ASN A 128 11.82 -7.61 -13.03
N ALA A 129 12.08 -8.78 -12.47
CA ALA A 129 12.59 -8.90 -11.10
C ALA A 129 14.03 -9.46 -11.14
N LEU A 130 14.95 -8.77 -10.47
CA LEU A 130 16.37 -9.13 -10.42
C LEU A 130 16.89 -9.05 -8.99
N PRO A 131 17.98 -9.77 -8.66
CA PRO A 131 18.78 -9.49 -7.48
C PRO A 131 19.35 -8.07 -7.53
N LEU A 132 19.40 -7.37 -6.39
CA LEU A 132 19.96 -6.01 -6.30
C LEU A 132 21.39 -5.92 -6.82
N ALA A 133 22.16 -7.02 -6.73
CA ALA A 133 23.50 -7.10 -7.29
C ALA A 133 23.54 -6.78 -8.79
N ASN A 134 22.53 -7.20 -9.55
CA ASN A 134 22.48 -7.09 -10.99
C ASN A 134 21.75 -5.82 -11.50
N ILE A 135 21.17 -5.05 -10.58
CA ILE A 135 20.46 -3.80 -10.90
C ILE A 135 21.46 -2.64 -10.89
N PRO A 136 21.57 -1.80 -11.92
CA PRO A 136 22.46 -0.63 -11.91
C PRO A 136 22.08 0.37 -10.80
N VAL A 137 23.09 1.05 -10.29
CA VAL A 137 22.91 2.17 -9.36
C VAL A 137 22.11 3.29 -10.03
N GLY A 138 21.26 3.97 -9.29
CA GLY A 138 20.36 5.01 -9.80
C GLY A 138 19.02 4.49 -10.32
N THR A 139 18.87 3.17 -10.54
CA THR A 139 17.63 2.57 -11.05
C THR A 139 16.48 2.71 -10.07
N VAL A 140 15.30 3.04 -10.60
CA VAL A 140 14.04 3.03 -9.87
C VAL A 140 13.52 1.61 -9.76
N ILE A 141 13.21 1.19 -8.55
CA ILE A 141 12.76 -0.17 -8.21
C ILE A 141 11.53 -0.12 -7.31
N HIS A 142 10.82 -1.20 -7.25
CA HIS A 142 9.70 -1.42 -6.31
C HIS A 142 9.68 -2.88 -5.87
N ASN A 143 8.75 -3.22 -4.99
CA ASN A 143 8.55 -4.62 -4.59
C ASN A 143 9.86 -5.28 -4.10
N VAL A 144 10.55 -4.61 -3.18
CA VAL A 144 11.89 -4.98 -2.71
C VAL A 144 11.81 -5.92 -1.52
N GLU A 145 12.63 -6.96 -1.51
CA GLU A 145 12.82 -7.84 -0.36
C GLU A 145 13.67 -7.19 0.73
N LEU A 146 13.38 -7.55 1.99
CA LEU A 146 14.22 -7.22 3.15
C LEU A 146 15.24 -8.30 3.45
N TYR A 147 14.85 -9.55 3.26
CA TYR A 147 15.68 -10.74 3.46
C TYR A 147 15.54 -11.63 2.24
N PRO A 148 16.64 -12.23 1.76
CA PRO A 148 16.60 -13.08 0.57
C PRO A 148 15.58 -14.22 0.69
N GLY A 149 14.76 -14.43 -0.35
CA GLY A 149 13.77 -15.50 -0.43
C GLY A 149 12.51 -15.32 0.45
N LYS A 150 12.42 -14.25 1.25
CA LYS A 150 11.24 -13.99 2.07
C LYS A 150 10.06 -13.43 1.28
N GLY A 151 10.34 -12.90 0.11
CA GLY A 151 9.37 -12.18 -0.71
C GLY A 151 9.40 -10.67 -0.43
N ALA A 152 8.96 -9.93 -1.40
CA ALA A 152 9.00 -8.47 -1.37
C ALA A 152 8.13 -7.86 -0.25
N GLN A 153 8.66 -6.85 0.42
CA GLN A 153 8.01 -6.17 1.54
C GLN A 153 7.95 -4.65 1.39
N LEU A 154 8.95 -4.04 0.72
CA LEU A 154 9.07 -2.59 0.58
C LEU A 154 8.52 -2.08 -0.75
N ALA A 155 8.05 -0.83 -0.79
CA ALA A 155 7.57 -0.11 -1.98
C ALA A 155 6.53 -0.89 -2.80
N ARG A 156 5.38 -1.25 -2.18
CA ARG A 156 4.31 -2.04 -2.81
C ARG A 156 3.00 -1.29 -3.04
N ALA A 157 2.83 -0.11 -2.45
CA ALA A 157 1.62 0.68 -2.62
C ALA A 157 1.62 1.44 -3.95
N ALA A 158 0.44 1.87 -4.39
CA ALA A 158 0.27 2.65 -5.62
C ALA A 158 1.19 3.87 -5.67
N GLY A 159 1.83 4.10 -6.80
CA GLY A 159 2.75 5.22 -7.01
C GLY A 159 4.08 5.13 -6.25
N ASN A 160 4.26 4.15 -5.36
CA ASN A 160 5.51 4.04 -4.60
C ASN A 160 6.66 3.53 -5.48
N MET A 161 7.82 4.06 -5.19
CA MET A 161 9.09 3.65 -5.77
C MET A 161 10.19 3.74 -4.72
N ALA A 162 11.23 2.96 -4.88
CA ALA A 162 12.48 3.08 -4.17
C ALA A 162 13.60 3.28 -5.21
N GLN A 163 14.76 3.74 -4.79
CA GLN A 163 15.90 3.95 -5.69
C GLN A 163 17.14 3.29 -5.10
N LEU A 164 17.85 2.53 -5.92
CA LEU A 164 19.14 1.97 -5.54
C LEU A 164 20.21 3.06 -5.67
N MET A 165 20.74 3.54 -4.54
CA MET A 165 21.66 4.67 -4.47
C MET A 165 23.13 4.27 -4.61
N ALA A 166 23.52 3.18 -3.95
CA ALA A 166 24.90 2.67 -3.95
C ALA A 166 24.92 1.17 -3.66
N LYS A 167 26.06 0.55 -3.94
CA LYS A 167 26.36 -0.84 -3.57
C LYS A 167 27.69 -0.86 -2.84
N GLU A 168 27.70 -1.39 -1.62
CA GLU A 168 28.89 -1.45 -0.78
C GLU A 168 29.02 -2.86 -0.15
N GLY A 169 30.11 -3.55 -0.48
CA GLY A 169 30.35 -4.91 0.01
C GLY A 169 29.18 -5.87 -0.30
N LYS A 170 28.49 -6.32 0.74
CA LYS A 170 27.33 -7.24 0.63
C LYS A 170 25.98 -6.54 0.63
N TYR A 171 25.95 -5.21 0.70
CA TYR A 171 24.74 -4.41 0.86
C TYR A 171 24.54 -3.42 -0.27
N GLY A 172 23.27 -3.23 -0.64
CA GLY A 172 22.81 -2.12 -1.47
C GLY A 172 22.10 -1.08 -0.61
N MET A 173 22.48 0.18 -0.76
CA MET A 173 21.82 1.32 -0.13
C MET A 173 20.61 1.72 -0.96
N ILE A 174 19.43 1.64 -0.36
CA ILE A 174 18.14 1.94 -1.04
C ILE A 174 17.50 3.15 -0.37
N ARG A 175 17.11 4.13 -1.18
CA ARG A 175 16.26 5.23 -0.75
C ARG A 175 14.80 4.80 -0.84
N LEU A 176 14.11 4.77 0.30
CA LEU A 176 12.70 4.40 0.41
C LEU A 176 11.76 5.57 0.04
N PRO A 177 10.46 5.30 -0.20
CA PRO A 177 9.46 6.36 -0.44
C PRO A 177 9.36 7.39 0.68
N SER A 178 9.69 7.01 1.93
CA SER A 178 9.75 7.92 3.08
C SER A 178 10.95 8.88 3.06
N GLY A 179 11.91 8.67 2.14
CA GLY A 179 13.20 9.37 2.12
C GLY A 179 14.30 8.69 2.94
N GLU A 180 13.97 7.72 3.79
CA GLU A 180 14.92 6.95 4.58
C GLU A 180 15.88 6.16 3.68
N LEU A 181 17.16 6.19 4.01
CA LEU A 181 18.20 5.34 3.41
C LEU A 181 18.31 4.06 4.22
N ARG A 182 18.22 2.92 3.54
CA ARG A 182 18.26 1.61 4.18
C ARG A 182 19.19 0.65 3.45
N ASN A 183 20.03 -0.04 4.21
CA ASN A 183 20.90 -1.09 3.69
C ASN A 183 20.13 -2.42 3.59
N VAL A 184 20.15 -3.03 2.41
CA VAL A 184 19.54 -4.32 2.10
C VAL A 184 20.58 -5.21 1.45
N GLN A 185 20.55 -6.51 1.72
CA GLN A 185 21.51 -7.45 1.12
C GLN A 185 21.38 -7.50 -0.40
N LEU A 186 22.49 -7.55 -1.11
CA LEU A 186 22.54 -7.56 -2.59
C LEU A 186 21.87 -8.79 -3.22
N ASN A 187 21.71 -9.87 -2.47
CA ASN A 187 20.99 -11.08 -2.91
C ASN A 187 19.45 -10.93 -2.85
N CYS A 188 18.94 -9.86 -2.24
CA CYS A 188 17.51 -9.58 -2.20
C CYS A 188 17.00 -9.24 -3.59
N MET A 189 15.81 -9.74 -3.92
CA MET A 189 15.13 -9.45 -5.18
C MET A 189 14.42 -8.10 -5.13
N ALA A 190 14.39 -7.42 -6.27
CA ALA A 190 13.60 -6.22 -6.48
C ALA A 190 13.04 -6.20 -7.89
N THR A 191 11.90 -5.54 -8.10
CA THR A 191 11.29 -5.38 -9.41
C THR A 191 11.60 -3.99 -9.96
N ILE A 192 11.97 -3.93 -11.24
CA ILE A 192 12.32 -2.68 -11.94
C ILE A 192 11.08 -1.83 -12.17
N GLY A 193 11.21 -0.52 -11.97
CA GLY A 193 10.20 0.49 -12.25
C GLY A 193 9.44 0.96 -11.01
N GLN A 194 8.43 1.79 -11.21
CA GLN A 194 7.53 2.37 -10.21
C GLN A 194 6.21 1.61 -10.22
N VAL A 195 5.58 1.43 -9.05
CA VAL A 195 4.22 0.85 -8.95
C VAL A 195 3.21 1.73 -9.67
N GLY A 196 2.31 1.12 -10.44
CA GLY A 196 1.25 1.81 -11.16
C GLY A 196 0.23 2.52 -10.28
N ASN A 197 -0.80 3.12 -10.91
CA ASN A 197 -1.86 3.89 -10.23
C ASN A 197 -1.35 5.09 -9.43
N ILE A 198 -0.44 5.88 -9.99
CA ILE A 198 0.24 7.02 -9.36
C ILE A 198 -0.76 8.02 -8.76
N ASP A 199 -1.87 8.29 -9.47
CA ASP A 199 -2.88 9.28 -9.03
C ASP A 199 -3.78 8.80 -7.88
N HIS A 200 -3.52 7.64 -7.28
CA HIS A 200 -4.36 7.09 -6.22
C HIS A 200 -4.50 8.01 -5.01
N GLU A 201 -3.44 8.69 -4.61
CA GLU A 201 -3.44 9.62 -3.46
C GLU A 201 -4.27 10.88 -3.72
N ASN A 202 -4.41 11.28 -4.99
CA ASN A 202 -5.16 12.46 -5.40
C ASN A 202 -6.68 12.22 -5.47
N VAL A 203 -7.15 11.00 -5.15
CA VAL A 203 -8.56 10.64 -5.18
C VAL A 203 -9.28 11.17 -3.95
N ASN A 204 -10.26 12.05 -4.17
CA ASN A 204 -11.13 12.56 -3.11
C ASN A 204 -12.34 11.65 -2.94
N ILE A 205 -12.51 11.07 -1.76
CA ILE A 205 -13.60 10.13 -1.43
C ILE A 205 -14.96 10.83 -1.47
N GLY A 206 -15.04 12.09 -1.03
CA GLY A 206 -16.19 12.99 -1.16
C GLY A 206 -17.31 12.77 -0.15
N LYS A 207 -17.57 11.54 0.31
CA LYS A 207 -18.67 11.25 1.26
C LYS A 207 -18.34 10.13 2.26
N ALA A 208 -18.88 10.27 3.48
CA ALA A 208 -18.69 9.32 4.57
C ALA A 208 -19.16 7.88 4.22
N GLY A 209 -20.23 7.72 3.45
CA GLY A 209 -20.71 6.41 3.03
C GLY A 209 -19.69 5.63 2.20
N ARG A 210 -18.88 6.30 1.37
CA ARG A 210 -17.81 5.65 0.61
C ARG A 210 -16.69 5.15 1.54
N THR A 211 -16.34 5.93 2.55
CA THR A 211 -15.40 5.52 3.60
C THR A 211 -15.93 4.31 4.38
N ARG A 212 -17.24 4.28 4.68
CA ARG A 212 -17.91 3.14 5.31
C ARG A 212 -17.80 1.87 4.46
N HIS A 213 -17.97 1.96 3.15
CA HIS A 213 -17.83 0.84 2.22
C HIS A 213 -16.38 0.31 2.16
N MET A 214 -15.38 1.14 2.47
CA MET A 214 -13.98 0.73 2.59
C MET A 214 -13.68 -0.04 3.89
N GLY A 215 -14.62 -0.09 4.83
CA GLY A 215 -14.46 -0.79 6.11
C GLY A 215 -13.96 0.11 7.25
N ILE A 216 -13.98 1.41 7.06
CA ILE A 216 -13.60 2.39 8.09
C ILE A 216 -14.86 2.87 8.80
N ARG A 217 -14.91 2.72 10.12
CA ARG A 217 -15.99 3.22 10.97
C ARG A 217 -15.78 4.70 11.29
N PRO A 218 -16.86 5.46 11.58
CA PRO A 218 -16.76 6.86 12.00
C PRO A 218 -15.87 7.01 13.24
N THR A 219 -15.09 8.10 13.27
CA THR A 219 -14.29 8.49 14.42
C THR A 219 -15.05 9.54 15.21
N VAL A 220 -15.22 9.31 16.51
CA VAL A 220 -15.80 10.25 17.45
C VAL A 220 -14.66 10.98 18.15
N ARG A 221 -14.73 12.32 18.17
CA ARG A 221 -13.74 13.15 18.90
C ARG A 221 -13.93 13.03 20.41
N GLY A 222 -12.83 13.11 21.18
CA GLY A 222 -12.85 12.94 22.63
C GLY A 222 -13.72 13.97 23.37
N SER A 223 -13.83 15.21 22.87
CA SER A 223 -14.61 16.30 23.48
C SER A 223 -16.15 16.07 23.51
N VAL A 224 -16.66 15.07 22.80
CA VAL A 224 -18.09 14.69 22.80
C VAL A 224 -18.33 13.38 23.56
N MET A 225 -17.33 12.86 24.21
CA MET A 225 -17.40 11.68 25.09
C MET A 225 -17.61 12.10 26.54
N ASN A 226 -17.89 11.13 27.41
CA ASN A 226 -17.96 11.35 28.85
C ASN A 226 -16.54 11.47 29.43
N PRO A 227 -16.38 12.10 30.63
CA PRO A 227 -15.08 12.22 31.30
C PRO A 227 -14.39 10.89 31.57
N CYS A 228 -15.16 9.82 31.79
CA CYS A 228 -14.63 8.46 31.99
C CYS A 228 -14.05 7.84 30.71
N ASP A 229 -14.52 8.28 29.52
CA ASP A 229 -14.12 7.68 28.24
C ASP A 229 -12.93 8.39 27.60
N HIS A 230 -12.77 9.68 27.88
CA HIS A 230 -11.69 10.49 27.30
C HIS A 230 -11.31 11.67 28.19
N PRO A 231 -10.02 12.01 28.32
CA PRO A 231 -9.57 13.17 29.08
C PRO A 231 -10.13 14.53 28.64
N HIS A 232 -10.66 14.63 27.42
CA HIS A 232 -11.35 15.81 26.89
C HIS A 232 -12.85 15.77 27.06
N GLY A 233 -13.39 14.73 27.68
CA GLY A 233 -14.83 14.54 27.84
C GLY A 233 -15.42 15.42 28.94
N GLY A 234 -16.74 15.59 28.87
CA GLY A 234 -17.51 16.38 29.84
C GLY A 234 -17.77 17.82 29.40
N GLY A 235 -18.51 18.56 30.26
CA GLY A 235 -18.96 19.91 29.97
C GLY A 235 -20.28 19.97 29.22
N GLU A 236 -20.81 21.18 29.03
CA GLU A 236 -22.04 21.42 28.29
C GLU A 236 -21.78 22.01 26.90
N GLY A 237 -22.63 21.62 25.94
CA GLY A 237 -22.58 22.13 24.58
C GLY A 237 -21.26 21.83 23.88
N ARG A 238 -20.63 22.86 23.31
CA ARG A 238 -19.30 22.78 22.67
C ARG A 238 -18.18 23.09 23.67
N ALA A 239 -18.07 22.27 24.72
CA ALA A 239 -17.02 22.43 25.70
C ALA A 239 -15.62 22.39 25.07
N PRO A 240 -14.66 23.21 25.53
CA PRO A 240 -13.27 23.17 25.12
C PRO A 240 -12.58 21.90 25.62
N ILE A 241 -11.34 21.68 25.21
CA ILE A 241 -10.52 20.51 25.60
C ILE A 241 -10.28 20.46 27.12
N GLY A 242 -10.31 21.63 27.81
CA GLY A 242 -10.08 21.75 29.26
C GLY A 242 -8.66 21.42 29.71
N ARG A 243 -7.68 21.48 28.79
CA ARG A 243 -6.26 21.20 29.02
C ARG A 243 -5.37 22.15 28.21
N PRO A 244 -4.10 22.37 28.63
CA PRO A 244 -3.17 23.25 27.89
C PRO A 244 -2.94 22.81 26.45
N GLY A 245 -3.09 21.51 26.12
CA GLY A 245 -2.95 20.94 24.80
C GLY A 245 -3.78 19.68 24.62
N PRO A 246 -3.98 19.23 23.35
CA PRO A 246 -4.71 18.01 23.07
C PRO A 246 -3.94 16.78 23.57
N VAL A 247 -4.67 15.82 24.14
CA VAL A 247 -4.11 14.55 24.63
C VAL A 247 -4.82 13.35 23.97
N THR A 248 -4.14 12.23 24.00
CA THR A 248 -4.69 10.92 23.58
C THR A 248 -5.72 10.41 24.62
N PRO A 249 -6.52 9.38 24.31
CA PRO A 249 -7.41 8.74 25.27
C PRO A 249 -6.71 8.25 26.56
N TRP A 250 -5.42 8.01 26.50
CA TRP A 250 -4.58 7.60 27.63
C TRP A 250 -3.86 8.77 28.33
N GLY A 251 -4.19 10.01 27.98
CA GLY A 251 -3.64 11.22 28.63
C GLY A 251 -2.26 11.69 28.11
N LYS A 252 -1.67 11.01 27.12
CA LYS A 252 -0.39 11.44 26.53
C LYS A 252 -0.61 12.58 25.52
N PRO A 253 0.35 13.53 25.34
CA PRO A 253 0.27 14.57 24.32
C PRO A 253 -0.03 13.98 22.93
N ALA A 254 -0.98 14.56 22.19
CA ALA A 254 -1.46 14.01 20.92
C ALA A 254 -0.70 14.56 19.70
N LEU A 255 -0.09 15.75 19.78
CA LEU A 255 0.58 16.43 18.66
C LEU A 255 2.10 16.18 18.64
N GLY A 256 2.54 15.12 19.25
CA GLY A 256 3.94 14.74 19.33
C GLY A 256 4.62 15.29 20.58
N CYS A 257 5.67 14.60 20.99
CA CYS A 257 6.62 15.01 21.99
C CYS A 257 7.95 15.20 21.28
N LEU A 258 8.63 16.30 21.54
CA LEU A 258 10.02 16.49 21.11
C LEU A 258 10.89 15.56 21.94
N LEU A 259 11.37 14.46 21.34
CA LEU A 259 12.16 13.43 22.03
C LEU A 259 13.65 13.78 22.18
N TYR A 260 14.10 14.85 21.54
CA TYR A 260 15.53 15.23 21.52
C TYR A 260 15.92 16.23 22.61
N THR A 261 15.05 16.54 23.56
CA THR A 261 15.38 17.42 24.68
C THR A 261 16.22 16.71 25.76
N SER A 262 16.48 15.40 25.62
CA SER A 262 17.29 14.65 26.56
C SER A 262 18.80 14.62 26.23
N ASP A 263 19.20 15.05 25.01
CA ASP A 263 20.58 14.92 24.55
C ASP A 263 21.40 16.21 24.63
N THR A 264 20.89 17.24 25.31
CA THR A 264 21.60 18.51 25.49
C THR A 264 22.04 18.74 26.93
N ALA A 265 22.20 17.67 27.71
CA ALA A 265 22.81 17.77 29.03
C ALA A 265 24.18 17.06 28.99
N ASP A 266 25.16 17.73 28.38
CA ASP A 266 26.58 17.64 28.76
C ASP A 266 27.33 18.86 28.20
#